data_9a6d360633a68d61c64ce6f369cfcd71
#
_entry.id   9a6d360633a68d61c64ce6f369cfcd71
#
_cell.length_a   1.000
_cell.length_b   1.000
_cell.length_c   1.000
_cell.angle_alpha   90.00
_cell.angle_beta   90.00
_cell.angle_gamma   90.00
#
_symmetry.space_group_name_H-M   'P 1'
#
loop_
_entity.id
_entity.type
_entity.pdbx_description
1 polymer ?
#
loop_
_entity_poly.entity_id
_entity_poly.type
_entity_poly.pdbx_seq_one_letter_code
_entity_poly.pdbx_strand_id
1 'polypeptide(L)'
;MSRERLEIEFGRHAGWIVEAIETLGLDALPAACRGAGDPTLFGLLADAMEARPGALVLDVGCGIGGPGAWLATERGCEVVGIDVMKEPVRGSRRLFPQIRTLVATARSLPFPTATFDASWAIGVLETIAHKSEALNELARVLVPQGRLAAYTFVSATSGIVDSPMADRFQPLDTLVEDFRRGGFTILTVEPSTLARPPADWRKAQELVQAHASRLHRDDPTREVVDRELHKFGRLYATGEIKAWVIVGAKEDS
;
A
#
# COMPACT_ATOMS: atom_id res chain seq x y z
N MET A 1 22.38 3.44 1.09
CA MET A 1 21.83 2.45 0.14
C MET A 1 20.91 3.21 -0.81
N SER A 2 21.01 2.94 -2.14
CA SER A 2 20.13 3.60 -3.11
C SER A 2 18.69 3.08 -2.98
N ARG A 3 17.72 3.89 -3.44
CA ARG A 3 16.30 3.51 -3.51
C ARG A 3 16.07 2.25 -4.34
N GLU A 4 16.67 2.21 -5.52
CA GLU A 4 16.55 1.08 -6.45
C GLU A 4 17.00 -0.24 -5.79
N ARG A 5 18.10 -0.20 -5.03
CA ARG A 5 18.56 -1.37 -4.28
C ARG A 5 17.56 -1.76 -3.20
N LEU A 6 16.97 -0.80 -2.50
CA LEU A 6 15.95 -1.08 -1.49
C LEU A 6 14.71 -1.74 -2.09
N GLU A 7 14.24 -1.24 -3.23
CA GLU A 7 13.10 -1.84 -3.97
C GLU A 7 13.41 -3.28 -4.41
N ILE A 8 14.64 -3.57 -4.85
CA ILE A 8 15.08 -4.94 -5.17
C ILE A 8 15.02 -5.85 -3.95
N GLU A 9 15.56 -5.41 -2.82
CA GLU A 9 15.61 -6.23 -1.60
C GLU A 9 14.20 -6.48 -1.02
N PHE A 10 13.34 -5.45 -0.99
CA PHE A 10 11.94 -5.63 -0.58
C PHE A 10 11.16 -6.52 -1.55
N GLY A 11 11.40 -6.40 -2.86
CA GLY A 11 10.81 -7.28 -3.87
C GLY A 11 11.21 -8.74 -3.67
N ARG A 12 12.49 -9.00 -3.40
CA ARG A 12 13.00 -10.35 -3.09
C ARG A 12 12.35 -10.92 -1.83
N HIS A 13 12.29 -10.11 -0.77
CA HIS A 13 11.63 -10.52 0.48
C HIS A 13 10.14 -10.82 0.27
N ALA A 14 9.44 -10.05 -0.55
CA ALA A 14 8.06 -10.35 -0.91
C ALA A 14 7.92 -11.72 -1.61
N GLY A 15 8.88 -12.08 -2.48
CA GLY A 15 8.96 -13.41 -3.09
C GLY A 15 9.09 -14.54 -2.06
N TRP A 16 9.91 -14.35 -1.02
CA TRP A 16 10.05 -15.31 0.09
C TRP A 16 8.75 -15.52 0.87
N ILE A 17 7.97 -14.45 1.03
CA ILE A 17 6.67 -14.52 1.69
C ILE A 17 5.69 -15.35 0.87
N VAL A 18 5.66 -15.15 -0.45
CA VAL A 18 4.83 -15.95 -1.35
C VAL A 18 5.21 -17.43 -1.28
N GLU A 19 6.50 -17.75 -1.37
CA GLU A 19 7.02 -19.10 -1.23
C GLU A 19 6.60 -19.73 0.11
N ALA A 20 6.71 -18.98 1.19
CA ALA A 20 6.33 -19.45 2.53
C ALA A 20 4.82 -19.73 2.65
N ILE A 21 3.96 -18.85 2.09
CA ILE A 21 2.50 -19.06 2.06
C ILE A 21 2.17 -20.37 1.34
N GLU A 22 2.73 -20.58 0.16
CA GLU A 22 2.49 -21.77 -0.66
C GLU A 22 3.03 -23.05 0.02
N THR A 23 4.25 -22.99 0.56
CA THR A 23 4.88 -24.13 1.23
C THR A 23 4.14 -24.55 2.48
N LEU A 24 3.62 -23.60 3.25
CA LEU A 24 2.85 -23.88 4.46
C LEU A 24 1.39 -24.26 4.18
N GLY A 25 0.91 -24.08 2.94
CA GLY A 25 -0.48 -24.35 2.55
C GLY A 25 -1.49 -23.50 3.34
N LEU A 26 -1.12 -22.27 3.71
CA LEU A 26 -1.98 -21.38 4.48
C LEU A 26 -2.99 -20.68 3.57
N ASP A 27 -4.10 -20.23 4.19
CA ASP A 27 -4.96 -19.26 3.54
C ASP A 27 -4.14 -18.01 3.19
N ALA A 28 -4.11 -17.69 1.90
CA ALA A 28 -3.25 -16.64 1.39
C ALA A 28 -3.70 -15.26 1.88
N LEU A 29 -5.00 -15.04 2.07
CA LEU A 29 -5.54 -13.70 2.35
C LEU A 29 -4.98 -13.11 3.66
N PRO A 30 -5.10 -13.78 4.84
CA PRO A 30 -4.53 -13.26 6.09
C PRO A 30 -3.01 -13.06 6.01
N ALA A 31 -2.32 -14.01 5.38
CA ALA A 31 -0.86 -14.04 5.32
C ALA A 31 -0.27 -12.98 4.38
N ALA A 32 -0.99 -12.61 3.32
CA ALA A 32 -0.57 -11.65 2.31
C ALA A 32 -0.90 -10.19 2.66
N CYS A 33 -1.78 -9.94 3.63
CA CYS A 33 -2.10 -8.60 4.11
C CYS A 33 -1.06 -8.14 5.13
N ARG A 34 0.10 -7.70 4.65
CA ARG A 34 1.24 -7.29 5.48
C ARG A 34 1.30 -5.77 5.64
N GLY A 35 2.04 -5.32 6.65
CA GLY A 35 2.19 -3.90 6.96
C GLY A 35 0.90 -3.34 7.58
N ALA A 36 0.13 -2.59 6.83
CA ALA A 36 -1.17 -2.04 7.26
C ALA A 36 -2.34 -3.04 7.10
N GLY A 37 -2.05 -4.34 7.04
CA GLY A 37 -3.00 -5.41 6.77
C GLY A 37 -4.00 -5.66 7.90
N ASP A 38 -5.07 -4.89 7.94
CA ASP A 38 -6.16 -5.01 8.92
C ASP A 38 -7.52 -4.90 8.20
N PRO A 39 -8.38 -5.95 8.29
CA PRO A 39 -9.71 -5.89 7.68
C PRO A 39 -10.57 -4.72 8.17
N THR A 40 -10.38 -4.25 9.41
CA THR A 40 -11.10 -3.08 9.93
C THR A 40 -10.70 -1.81 9.17
N LEU A 41 -9.40 -1.61 8.97
CA LEU A 41 -8.89 -0.50 8.14
C LEU A 41 -9.38 -0.61 6.70
N PHE A 42 -9.34 -1.81 6.11
CA PHE A 42 -9.81 -2.02 4.75
C PHE A 42 -11.30 -1.68 4.61
N GLY A 43 -12.13 -2.10 5.59
CA GLY A 43 -13.55 -1.76 5.65
C GLY A 43 -13.77 -0.25 5.69
N LEU A 44 -13.06 0.45 6.57
CA LEU A 44 -13.13 1.90 6.70
C LEU A 44 -12.75 2.61 5.38
N LEU A 45 -11.66 2.21 4.74
CA LEU A 45 -11.23 2.79 3.47
C LEU A 45 -12.20 2.47 2.33
N ALA A 46 -12.73 1.24 2.27
CA ALA A 46 -13.72 0.82 1.28
C ALA A 46 -15.01 1.62 1.40
N ASP A 47 -15.49 1.86 2.63
CA ASP A 47 -16.67 2.69 2.90
C ASP A 47 -16.40 4.16 2.51
N ALA A 48 -15.24 4.70 2.88
CA ALA A 48 -14.87 6.08 2.59
C ALA A 48 -14.73 6.37 1.09
N MET A 49 -14.25 5.42 0.29
CA MET A 49 -14.19 5.54 -1.17
C MET A 49 -15.48 5.07 -1.89
N GLU A 50 -16.52 4.72 -1.12
CA GLU A 50 -17.80 4.22 -1.65
C GLU A 50 -17.66 3.00 -2.56
N ALA A 51 -16.76 2.07 -2.21
CA ALA A 51 -16.58 0.83 -2.96
C ALA A 51 -17.87 -0.01 -2.97
N ARG A 52 -18.41 -0.25 -4.16
CA ARG A 52 -19.68 -0.96 -4.36
C ARG A 52 -19.43 -2.24 -5.14
N PRO A 53 -20.30 -3.26 -5.01
CA PRO A 53 -20.21 -4.44 -5.85
C PRO A 53 -20.20 -4.08 -7.34
N GLY A 54 -19.25 -4.65 -8.08
CA GLY A 54 -19.03 -4.36 -9.50
C GLY A 54 -18.25 -3.08 -9.81
N ALA A 55 -17.91 -2.25 -8.81
CA ALA A 55 -17.05 -1.09 -9.03
C ALA A 55 -15.64 -1.53 -9.45
N LEU A 56 -15.06 -0.84 -10.42
CA LEU A 56 -13.67 -1.04 -10.85
C LEU A 56 -12.74 -0.18 -9.99
N VAL A 57 -11.92 -0.83 -9.18
CA VAL A 57 -11.05 -0.17 -8.19
C VAL A 57 -9.58 -0.35 -8.53
N LEU A 58 -8.80 0.75 -8.44
CA LEU A 58 -7.35 0.73 -8.57
C LEU A 58 -6.68 0.58 -7.20
N ASP A 59 -5.95 -0.51 -7.00
CA ASP A 59 -5.11 -0.77 -5.81
C ASP A 59 -3.67 -0.32 -6.10
N VAL A 60 -3.28 0.83 -5.56
CA VAL A 60 -1.97 1.44 -5.78
C VAL A 60 -0.95 0.89 -4.79
N GLY A 61 0.15 0.32 -5.31
CA GLY A 61 1.14 -0.37 -4.49
C GLY A 61 0.59 -1.67 -3.91
N CYS A 62 -0.07 -2.46 -4.74
CA CYS A 62 -0.80 -3.67 -4.34
C CYS A 62 0.06 -4.75 -3.68
N GLY A 63 1.39 -4.64 -3.77
CA GLY A 63 2.30 -5.65 -3.21
C GLY A 63 1.98 -7.05 -3.72
N ILE A 64 1.90 -8.01 -2.81
CA ILE A 64 1.52 -9.40 -3.12
C ILE A 64 -0.01 -9.63 -3.18
N GLY A 65 -0.81 -8.55 -3.20
CA GLY A 65 -2.22 -8.56 -3.59
C GLY A 65 -3.23 -8.79 -2.46
N GLY A 66 -2.81 -8.93 -1.21
CA GLY A 66 -3.72 -9.23 -0.10
C GLY A 66 -4.87 -8.24 0.07
N PRO A 67 -4.61 -6.92 0.22
CA PRO A 67 -5.65 -5.91 0.35
C PRO A 67 -6.63 -5.89 -0.84
N GLY A 68 -6.11 -5.92 -2.08
CA GLY A 68 -6.93 -5.97 -3.29
C GLY A 68 -7.81 -7.22 -3.37
N ALA A 69 -7.28 -8.37 -2.97
CA ALA A 69 -8.05 -9.62 -2.92
C ALA A 69 -9.14 -9.57 -1.84
N TRP A 70 -8.85 -8.96 -0.67
CA TRP A 70 -9.86 -8.70 0.35
C TRP A 70 -11.00 -7.83 -0.20
N LEU A 71 -10.67 -6.74 -0.88
CA LEU A 71 -11.66 -5.84 -1.47
C LEU A 71 -12.55 -6.55 -2.50
N ALA A 72 -11.94 -7.37 -3.35
CA ALA A 72 -12.69 -8.17 -4.33
C ALA A 72 -13.64 -9.18 -3.66
N THR A 73 -13.19 -9.83 -2.59
CA THR A 73 -13.98 -10.86 -1.89
C THR A 73 -15.07 -10.25 -1.02
N GLU A 74 -14.72 -9.26 -0.18
CA GLU A 74 -15.64 -8.73 0.85
C GLU A 74 -16.58 -7.65 0.33
N ARG A 75 -16.19 -6.95 -0.74
CA ARG A 75 -16.99 -5.85 -1.32
C ARG A 75 -17.50 -6.15 -2.73
N GLY A 76 -17.08 -7.26 -3.34
CA GLY A 76 -17.49 -7.64 -4.68
C GLY A 76 -16.98 -6.69 -5.77
N CYS A 77 -15.87 -6.00 -5.54
CA CYS A 77 -15.27 -5.08 -6.50
C CYS A 77 -14.47 -5.82 -7.57
N GLU A 78 -14.35 -5.24 -8.75
CA GLU A 78 -13.33 -5.60 -9.72
C GLU A 78 -12.05 -4.83 -9.39
N VAL A 79 -10.93 -5.54 -9.15
CA VAL A 79 -9.70 -4.92 -8.68
C VAL A 79 -8.59 -5.03 -9.73
N VAL A 80 -7.95 -3.90 -10.00
CA VAL A 80 -6.71 -3.81 -10.75
C VAL A 80 -5.62 -3.27 -9.83
N GLY A 81 -4.61 -4.07 -9.54
CA GLY A 81 -3.47 -3.68 -8.71
C GLY A 81 -2.26 -3.25 -9.52
N ILE A 82 -1.55 -2.25 -9.07
CA ILE A 82 -0.25 -1.86 -9.61
C ILE A 82 0.82 -1.85 -8.52
N ASP A 83 2.03 -2.25 -8.88
CA ASP A 83 3.22 -2.11 -8.05
C ASP A 83 4.45 -1.88 -8.94
N VAL A 84 5.45 -1.16 -8.47
CA VAL A 84 6.69 -0.93 -9.22
C VAL A 84 7.61 -2.15 -9.20
N MET A 85 7.44 -3.03 -8.23
CA MET A 85 8.27 -4.21 -8.03
C MET A 85 7.68 -5.43 -8.72
N LYS A 86 8.51 -6.09 -9.55
CA LYS A 86 8.07 -7.27 -10.34
C LYS A 86 7.72 -8.48 -9.48
N GLU A 87 8.50 -8.76 -8.44
CA GLU A 87 8.30 -9.97 -7.62
C GLU A 87 7.00 -9.95 -6.83
N PRO A 88 6.61 -8.84 -6.15
CA PRO A 88 5.27 -8.72 -5.58
C PRO A 88 4.14 -8.96 -6.58
N VAL A 89 4.20 -8.35 -7.77
CA VAL A 89 3.18 -8.53 -8.83
C VAL A 89 3.09 -9.99 -9.29
N ARG A 90 4.24 -10.67 -9.45
CA ARG A 90 4.26 -12.11 -9.77
C ARG A 90 3.63 -12.94 -8.65
N GLY A 91 3.95 -12.60 -7.40
CA GLY A 91 3.37 -13.23 -6.23
C GLY A 91 1.86 -13.04 -6.15
N SER A 92 1.39 -11.82 -6.37
CA SER A 92 -0.04 -11.51 -6.39
C SER A 92 -0.81 -12.37 -7.40
N ARG A 93 -0.30 -12.52 -8.61
CA ARG A 93 -0.92 -13.34 -9.66
C ARG A 93 -0.99 -14.84 -9.30
N ARG A 94 -0.05 -15.32 -8.50
CA ARG A 94 -0.04 -16.71 -8.02
C ARG A 94 -1.03 -16.91 -6.88
N LEU A 95 -1.03 -16.00 -5.91
CA LEU A 95 -1.87 -16.10 -4.72
C LEU A 95 -3.33 -15.73 -4.99
N PHE A 96 -3.57 -14.75 -5.87
CA PHE A 96 -4.88 -14.14 -6.10
C PHE A 96 -5.17 -13.97 -7.60
N PRO A 97 -5.41 -15.05 -8.35
CA PRO A 97 -5.65 -14.98 -9.79
C PRO A 97 -6.96 -14.25 -10.16
N GLN A 98 -7.84 -14.02 -9.19
CA GLN A 98 -9.09 -13.27 -9.38
C GLN A 98 -8.90 -11.75 -9.48
N ILE A 99 -7.75 -11.20 -9.07
CA ILE A 99 -7.43 -9.78 -9.27
C ILE A 99 -6.40 -9.61 -10.40
N ARG A 100 -6.52 -8.53 -11.16
CA ARG A 100 -5.57 -8.22 -12.22
C ARG A 100 -4.44 -7.36 -11.65
N THR A 101 -3.19 -7.74 -11.86
CA THR A 101 -2.05 -6.96 -11.35
C THR A 101 -1.02 -6.69 -12.44
N LEU A 102 -0.41 -5.49 -12.40
CA LEU A 102 0.56 -5.00 -13.38
C LEU A 102 1.77 -4.38 -12.70
N VAL A 103 2.92 -4.48 -13.37
CA VAL A 103 4.09 -3.69 -12.98
C VAL A 103 3.94 -2.30 -13.59
N ALA A 104 3.68 -1.31 -12.76
CA ALA A 104 3.50 0.08 -13.19
C ALA A 104 3.87 1.06 -12.07
N THR A 105 4.16 2.29 -12.43
CA THR A 105 4.36 3.40 -11.49
C THR A 105 3.10 4.26 -11.41
N ALA A 106 2.72 4.69 -10.20
CA ALA A 106 1.62 5.61 -10.00
C ALA A 106 1.84 6.99 -10.66
N ARG A 107 3.07 7.32 -11.02
CA ARG A 107 3.42 8.59 -11.70
C ARG A 107 3.17 8.57 -13.22
N SER A 108 2.88 7.41 -13.79
CA SER A 108 2.54 7.25 -15.22
C SER A 108 1.73 5.97 -15.35
N LEU A 109 0.42 6.11 -15.25
CA LEU A 109 -0.52 4.98 -15.23
C LEU A 109 -0.89 4.55 -16.64
N PRO A 110 -0.78 3.25 -16.97
CA PRO A 110 -1.07 2.75 -18.32
C PRO A 110 -2.57 2.55 -18.55
N PHE A 111 -3.39 3.48 -18.07
CA PHE A 111 -4.84 3.43 -18.20
C PHE A 111 -5.40 4.70 -18.83
N PRO A 112 -6.51 4.62 -19.56
CA PRO A 112 -7.21 5.80 -20.07
C PRO A 112 -7.71 6.71 -18.92
N THR A 113 -8.04 7.95 -19.28
CA THR A 113 -8.75 8.88 -18.37
C THR A 113 -10.09 8.30 -17.99
N ALA A 114 -10.55 8.55 -16.75
CA ALA A 114 -11.86 8.14 -16.22
C ALA A 114 -12.14 6.63 -16.40
N THR A 115 -11.18 5.79 -15.99
CA THR A 115 -11.25 4.33 -16.07
C THR A 115 -11.81 3.71 -14.78
N PHE A 116 -11.44 4.26 -13.61
CA PHE A 116 -11.73 3.65 -12.31
C PHE A 116 -12.79 4.42 -11.54
N ASP A 117 -13.70 3.70 -10.90
CA ASP A 117 -14.72 4.27 -10.03
C ASP A 117 -14.11 4.80 -8.72
N ALA A 118 -13.13 4.09 -8.19
CA ALA A 118 -12.42 4.46 -6.97
C ALA A 118 -10.96 3.96 -7.01
N SER A 119 -10.15 4.48 -6.09
CA SER A 119 -8.80 4.01 -5.86
C SER A 119 -8.45 4.03 -4.38
N TRP A 120 -7.55 3.17 -3.95
CA TRP A 120 -6.90 3.30 -2.67
C TRP A 120 -5.38 3.19 -2.76
N ALA A 121 -4.69 3.70 -1.72
CA ALA A 121 -3.25 3.60 -1.55
C ALA A 121 -2.93 3.33 -0.07
N ILE A 122 -2.52 2.10 0.26
CA ILE A 122 -2.33 1.65 1.64
C ILE A 122 -0.84 1.47 1.93
N GLY A 123 -0.24 2.42 2.68
CA GLY A 123 1.18 2.38 3.02
C GLY A 123 2.09 2.61 1.80
N VAL A 124 1.68 3.44 0.87
CA VAL A 124 2.36 3.64 -0.43
C VAL A 124 2.76 5.09 -0.68
N LEU A 125 1.90 6.07 -0.39
CA LEU A 125 2.17 7.46 -0.73
C LEU A 125 3.47 7.97 -0.13
N GLU A 126 3.80 7.55 1.09
CA GLU A 126 5.08 7.89 1.74
C GLU A 126 6.30 7.33 1.00
N THR A 127 6.12 6.31 0.16
CA THR A 127 7.22 5.73 -0.64
C THR A 127 7.44 6.43 -1.99
N ILE A 128 6.51 7.27 -2.43
CA ILE A 128 6.56 7.97 -3.72
C ILE A 128 7.32 9.30 -3.56
N ALA A 129 8.39 9.49 -4.34
CA ALA A 129 9.20 10.71 -4.28
C ALA A 129 8.47 11.95 -4.81
N HIS A 130 7.78 11.84 -5.95
CA HIS A 130 7.05 12.92 -6.60
C HIS A 130 5.55 12.67 -6.48
N LYS A 131 5.00 12.95 -5.30
CA LYS A 131 3.60 12.65 -4.97
C LYS A 131 2.59 13.42 -5.83
N SER A 132 2.90 14.67 -6.17
CA SER A 132 2.06 15.49 -7.05
C SER A 132 1.84 14.85 -8.42
N GLU A 133 2.89 14.26 -9.03
CA GLU A 133 2.76 13.54 -10.30
C GLU A 133 1.83 12.33 -10.15
N ALA A 134 1.99 11.57 -9.07
CA ALA A 134 1.15 10.40 -8.82
C ALA A 134 -0.31 10.79 -8.54
N LEU A 135 -0.54 11.85 -7.78
CA LEU A 135 -1.89 12.33 -7.48
C LEU A 135 -2.60 12.87 -8.73
N ASN A 136 -1.88 13.59 -9.61
CA ASN A 136 -2.40 14.01 -10.91
C ASN A 136 -2.82 12.82 -11.79
N GLU A 137 -1.98 11.77 -11.85
CA GLU A 137 -2.29 10.56 -12.62
C GLU A 137 -3.47 9.79 -12.01
N LEU A 138 -3.54 9.71 -10.68
CA LEU A 138 -4.68 9.09 -9.98
C LEU A 138 -5.97 9.86 -10.26
N ALA A 139 -5.95 11.19 -10.18
CA ALA A 139 -7.11 12.00 -10.56
C ALA A 139 -7.47 11.81 -12.04
N ARG A 140 -6.50 11.73 -12.94
CA ARG A 140 -6.76 11.51 -14.36
C ARG A 140 -7.51 10.21 -14.63
N VAL A 141 -7.10 9.11 -13.98
CA VAL A 141 -7.70 7.79 -14.24
C VAL A 141 -9.00 7.53 -13.48
N LEU A 142 -9.32 8.31 -12.47
CA LEU A 142 -10.61 8.24 -11.77
C LEU A 142 -11.72 8.89 -12.61
N VAL A 143 -12.92 8.36 -12.52
CA VAL A 143 -14.15 9.01 -13.03
C VAL A 143 -14.41 10.32 -12.28
N PRO A 144 -15.18 11.28 -12.81
CA PRO A 144 -15.62 12.46 -12.06
C PRO A 144 -16.27 12.03 -10.73
N GLN A 145 -15.94 12.72 -9.63
CA GLN A 145 -16.35 12.38 -8.25
C GLN A 145 -15.82 11.02 -7.73
N GLY A 146 -15.04 10.28 -8.53
CA GLY A 146 -14.34 9.07 -8.07
C GLY A 146 -13.40 9.38 -6.90
N ARG A 147 -13.33 8.49 -5.91
CA ARG A 147 -12.62 8.77 -4.66
C ARG A 147 -11.28 8.03 -4.57
N LEU A 148 -10.29 8.72 -4.00
CA LEU A 148 -9.04 8.15 -3.55
C LEU A 148 -9.04 8.09 -2.02
N ALA A 149 -8.95 6.88 -1.44
CA ALA A 149 -8.73 6.68 -0.02
C ALA A 149 -7.27 6.27 0.24
N ALA A 150 -6.55 7.05 1.02
CA ALA A 150 -5.16 6.78 1.35
C ALA A 150 -4.98 6.53 2.85
N TYR A 151 -4.32 5.43 3.19
CA TYR A 151 -3.71 5.25 4.51
C TYR A 151 -2.21 5.44 4.34
N THR A 152 -1.64 6.41 5.05
CA THR A 152 -0.25 6.83 4.82
C THR A 152 0.41 7.35 6.10
N PHE A 153 1.73 7.43 6.07
CA PHE A 153 2.53 7.97 7.16
C PHE A 153 3.08 9.35 6.77
N VAL A 154 2.96 10.29 7.71
CA VAL A 154 3.46 11.66 7.55
C VAL A 154 4.47 11.97 8.65
N SER A 155 5.38 12.88 8.37
CA SER A 155 6.29 13.41 9.39
C SER A 155 5.51 14.25 10.40
N ALA A 156 5.78 14.04 11.69
CA ALA A 156 5.21 14.85 12.76
C ALA A 156 5.87 16.25 12.86
N THR A 157 7.03 16.41 12.25
CA THR A 157 7.81 17.65 12.25
C THR A 157 8.29 17.96 10.84
N SER A 158 8.58 19.23 10.57
CA SER A 158 9.20 19.68 9.30
C SER A 158 10.68 19.31 9.18
N GLY A 159 11.20 18.50 10.08
CA GLY A 159 12.59 18.07 10.10
C GLY A 159 12.85 16.81 9.26
N ILE A 160 14.11 16.63 8.85
CA ILE A 160 14.58 15.42 8.16
C ILE A 160 14.53 14.24 9.14
N VAL A 161 13.72 13.27 8.81
CA VAL A 161 13.71 11.97 9.49
C VAL A 161 14.86 11.14 8.91
N ASP A 162 15.83 10.71 9.74
CA ASP A 162 17.01 9.93 9.30
C ASP A 162 16.62 8.53 8.77
N SER A 163 16.20 8.47 7.52
CA SER A 163 15.84 7.25 6.79
C SER A 163 16.16 7.40 5.30
N PRO A 164 16.54 6.36 4.58
CA PRO A 164 16.55 6.37 3.11
C PRO A 164 15.18 6.68 2.50
N MET A 165 14.13 6.57 3.33
CA MET A 165 12.76 6.98 3.03
C MET A 165 12.38 8.34 3.65
N ALA A 166 13.30 9.03 4.31
CA ALA A 166 13.04 10.26 5.05
C ALA A 166 12.51 11.40 4.20
N ASP A 167 13.03 11.53 2.98
CA ASP A 167 12.57 12.55 2.01
C ASP A 167 11.11 12.34 1.55
N ARG A 168 10.46 11.30 2.04
CA ARG A 168 9.14 10.85 1.60
C ARG A 168 8.06 11.04 2.65
N PHE A 169 8.44 11.11 3.93
CA PHE A 169 7.52 11.46 5.00
C PHE A 169 7.32 12.99 5.01
N GLN A 170 6.40 13.46 4.20
CA GLN A 170 6.04 14.88 4.19
C GLN A 170 5.23 15.25 5.44
N PRO A 171 5.24 16.52 5.87
CA PRO A 171 4.25 17.04 6.80
C PRO A 171 2.83 16.86 6.25
N LEU A 172 1.86 16.69 7.14
CA LEU A 172 0.45 16.48 6.76
C LEU A 172 -0.09 17.59 5.85
N ASP A 173 0.16 18.85 6.23
CA ASP A 173 -0.35 19.99 5.47
C ASP A 173 0.19 20.01 4.04
N THR A 174 1.46 19.64 3.86
CA THR A 174 2.07 19.54 2.53
C THR A 174 1.40 18.43 1.71
N LEU A 175 1.14 17.27 2.32
CA LEU A 175 0.48 16.16 1.63
C LEU A 175 -0.97 16.50 1.26
N VAL A 176 -1.72 17.13 2.16
CA VAL A 176 -3.09 17.61 1.89
C VAL A 176 -3.11 18.62 0.75
N GLU A 177 -2.13 19.52 0.70
CA GLU A 177 -1.99 20.48 -0.41
C GLU A 177 -1.63 19.80 -1.73
N ASP A 178 -0.79 18.74 -1.70
CA ASP A 178 -0.51 17.93 -2.89
C ASP A 178 -1.77 17.24 -3.43
N PHE A 179 -2.67 16.77 -2.56
CA PHE A 179 -3.98 16.24 -2.98
C PHE A 179 -4.79 17.30 -3.71
N ARG A 180 -4.92 18.51 -3.13
CA ARG A 180 -5.68 19.61 -3.76
C ARG A 180 -5.10 19.99 -5.12
N ARG A 181 -3.78 20.14 -5.22
CA ARG A 181 -3.09 20.42 -6.49
C ARG A 181 -3.24 19.29 -7.49
N GLY A 182 -3.38 18.05 -7.01
CA GLY A 182 -3.65 16.87 -7.82
C GLY A 182 -5.09 16.77 -8.33
N GLY A 183 -5.96 17.77 -8.06
CA GLY A 183 -7.36 17.81 -8.52
C GLY A 183 -8.31 17.02 -7.61
N PHE A 184 -8.02 16.98 -6.30
CA PHE A 184 -8.89 16.36 -5.30
C PHE A 184 -9.47 17.38 -4.33
N THR A 185 -10.79 17.39 -4.21
CA THR A 185 -11.46 17.99 -3.06
C THR A 185 -11.32 17.06 -1.85
N ILE A 186 -10.79 17.57 -0.75
CA ILE A 186 -10.57 16.79 0.47
C ILE A 186 -11.91 16.55 1.19
N LEU A 187 -12.23 15.29 1.42
CA LEU A 187 -13.40 14.84 2.16
C LEU A 187 -13.09 14.51 3.61
N THR A 188 -11.94 13.86 3.86
CA THR A 188 -11.54 13.40 5.20
C THR A 188 -10.04 13.55 5.38
N VAL A 189 -9.62 13.99 6.56
CA VAL A 189 -8.24 13.96 7.05
C VAL A 189 -8.29 13.59 8.52
N GLU A 190 -8.00 12.35 8.85
CA GLU A 190 -8.13 11.84 10.21
C GLU A 190 -6.87 11.11 10.65
N PRO A 191 -6.46 11.28 11.93
CA PRO A 191 -5.39 10.47 12.48
C PRO A 191 -5.80 9.00 12.56
N SER A 192 -4.86 8.13 12.29
CA SER A 192 -5.06 6.70 12.39
C SER A 192 -3.99 6.08 13.29
N THR A 193 -4.19 4.83 13.65
CA THR A 193 -3.19 4.04 14.37
C THR A 193 -2.69 2.92 13.46
N LEU A 194 -1.54 2.33 13.81
CA LEU A 194 -1.16 1.06 13.20
C LEU A 194 -2.26 0.05 13.49
N ALA A 195 -2.77 -0.50 12.43
CA ALA A 195 -3.77 -1.54 12.48
C ALA A 195 -3.26 -2.75 13.29
N ARG A 196 -4.14 -3.34 14.08
CA ARG A 196 -3.87 -4.61 14.77
C ARG A 196 -4.71 -5.69 14.13
N PRO A 197 -4.15 -6.47 13.21
CA PRO A 197 -4.89 -7.55 12.56
C PRO A 197 -5.51 -8.50 13.59
N PRO A 198 -6.63 -9.16 13.27
CA PRO A 198 -7.20 -10.24 14.09
C PRO A 198 -6.15 -11.29 14.49
N ALA A 199 -6.39 -12.00 15.58
CA ALA A 199 -5.38 -12.90 16.14
C ALA A 199 -4.97 -14.03 15.17
N ASP A 200 -5.91 -14.55 14.40
CA ASP A 200 -5.70 -15.54 13.35
C ASP A 200 -4.85 -14.99 12.20
N TRP A 201 -5.09 -13.75 11.77
CA TRP A 201 -4.29 -13.07 10.75
C TRP A 201 -2.85 -12.85 11.22
N ARG A 202 -2.68 -12.35 12.46
CA ARG A 202 -1.34 -12.20 13.04
C ARG A 202 -0.59 -13.51 13.10
N LYS A 203 -1.26 -14.58 13.56
CA LYS A 203 -0.65 -15.92 13.61
C LYS A 203 -0.20 -16.40 12.23
N ALA A 204 -1.02 -16.20 11.19
CA ALA A 204 -0.65 -16.55 9.82
C ALA A 204 0.57 -15.75 9.34
N GLN A 205 0.57 -14.43 9.56
CA GLN A 205 1.67 -13.54 9.20
C GLN A 205 2.97 -13.88 9.93
N GLU A 206 2.89 -14.19 11.24
CA GLU A 206 4.05 -14.63 12.06
C GLU A 206 4.61 -15.96 11.57
N LEU A 207 3.76 -16.95 11.27
CA LEU A 207 4.19 -18.25 10.73
C LEU A 207 4.92 -18.09 9.38
N VAL A 208 4.35 -17.30 8.48
CA VAL A 208 4.94 -17.03 7.17
C VAL A 208 6.28 -16.32 7.31
N GLN A 209 6.34 -15.27 8.14
CA GLN A 209 7.58 -14.53 8.38
C GLN A 209 8.67 -15.43 8.99
N ALA A 210 8.32 -16.24 9.98
CA ALA A 210 9.25 -17.18 10.61
C ALA A 210 9.75 -18.23 9.62
N HIS A 211 8.88 -18.74 8.74
CA HIS A 211 9.24 -19.71 7.71
C HIS A 211 10.18 -19.11 6.66
N ALA A 212 9.83 -17.95 6.12
CA ALA A 212 10.65 -17.21 5.16
C ALA A 212 12.04 -16.89 5.74
N SER A 213 12.08 -16.38 6.97
CA SER A 213 13.35 -16.05 7.65
C SER A 213 14.23 -17.27 7.91
N ARG A 214 13.65 -18.46 8.09
CA ARG A 214 14.40 -19.71 8.27
C ARG A 214 14.97 -20.22 6.96
N LEU A 215 14.18 -20.20 5.88
CA LEU A 215 14.61 -20.68 4.56
C LEU A 215 15.74 -19.81 3.99
N HIS A 216 15.65 -18.50 4.20
CA HIS A 216 16.57 -17.51 3.65
C HIS A 216 17.49 -16.87 4.71
N ARG A 217 17.83 -17.63 5.77
CA ARG A 217 18.59 -17.11 6.92
C ARG A 217 19.95 -16.52 6.57
N ASP A 218 20.59 -17.04 5.54
CA ASP A 218 21.94 -16.66 5.12
C ASP A 218 21.92 -15.65 3.96
N ASP A 219 20.75 -15.20 3.50
CA ASP A 219 20.63 -14.18 2.44
C ASP A 219 20.76 -12.77 3.03
N PRO A 220 21.68 -11.93 2.51
CA PRO A 220 21.90 -10.57 3.01
C PRO A 220 20.69 -9.64 2.88
N THR A 221 19.74 -9.94 2.00
CA THR A 221 18.44 -9.23 1.88
C THR A 221 17.74 -9.13 3.22
N ARG A 222 17.81 -10.19 4.04
CA ARG A 222 17.17 -10.23 5.35
C ARG A 222 17.65 -9.10 6.26
N GLU A 223 18.96 -8.91 6.38
CA GLU A 223 19.52 -7.84 7.23
C GLU A 223 19.09 -6.45 6.76
N VAL A 224 18.98 -6.27 5.44
CA VAL A 224 18.53 -5.00 4.84
C VAL A 224 17.08 -4.74 5.21
N VAL A 225 16.20 -5.70 4.98
CA VAL A 225 14.75 -5.57 5.25
C VAL A 225 14.50 -5.41 6.74
N ASP A 226 15.10 -6.25 7.59
CA ASP A 226 14.93 -6.18 9.05
C ASP A 226 15.36 -4.82 9.60
N ARG A 227 16.48 -4.29 9.14
CA ARG A 227 16.96 -2.96 9.54
C ARG A 227 15.98 -1.84 9.16
N GLU A 228 15.45 -1.85 7.95
CA GLU A 228 14.50 -0.82 7.49
C GLU A 228 13.15 -0.93 8.23
N LEU A 229 12.66 -2.15 8.48
CA LEU A 229 11.44 -2.37 9.28
C LEU A 229 11.62 -1.93 10.73
N HIS A 230 12.76 -2.23 11.36
CA HIS A 230 13.08 -1.75 12.71
C HIS A 230 13.15 -0.21 12.77
N LYS A 231 13.75 0.41 11.75
CA LYS A 231 13.84 1.85 11.65
C LYS A 231 12.48 2.49 11.53
N PHE A 232 11.62 1.97 10.66
CA PHE A 232 10.22 2.40 10.54
C PHE A 232 9.48 2.26 11.88
N GLY A 233 9.57 1.09 12.53
CA GLY A 233 8.94 0.83 13.82
C GLY A 233 9.40 1.80 14.91
N ARG A 234 10.69 2.15 14.94
CA ARG A 234 11.25 3.16 15.86
C ARG A 234 10.66 4.53 15.60
N LEU A 235 10.65 5.01 14.34
CA LEU A 235 10.12 6.31 13.97
C LEU A 235 8.64 6.46 14.35
N TYR A 236 7.87 5.37 14.17
CA TYR A 236 6.48 5.36 14.58
C TYR A 236 6.32 5.36 16.12
N ALA A 237 7.11 4.54 16.84
CA ALA A 237 7.06 4.45 18.30
C ALA A 237 7.48 5.74 19.00
N THR A 238 8.43 6.49 18.43
CA THR A 238 8.86 7.80 18.94
C THR A 238 7.93 8.94 18.54
N GLY A 239 6.95 8.68 17.65
CA GLY A 239 6.01 9.69 17.15
C GLY A 239 6.62 10.64 16.11
N GLU A 240 7.82 10.34 15.60
CA GLU A 240 8.44 11.09 14.50
C GLU A 240 7.64 10.98 13.20
N ILE A 241 6.98 9.83 13.00
CA ILE A 241 5.97 9.65 11.95
C ILE A 241 4.63 9.25 12.57
N LYS A 242 3.54 9.64 11.92
CA LYS A 242 2.17 9.34 12.34
C LYS A 242 1.35 8.83 11.18
N ALA A 243 0.45 7.89 11.46
CA ALA A 243 -0.47 7.34 10.47
C ALA A 243 -1.71 8.25 10.30
N TRP A 244 -2.14 8.42 9.06
CA TRP A 244 -3.32 9.21 8.69
C TRP A 244 -4.14 8.51 7.61
N VAL A 245 -5.44 8.75 7.67
CA VAL A 245 -6.37 8.47 6.58
C VAL A 245 -6.71 9.79 5.89
N ILE A 246 -6.52 9.84 4.58
CA ILE A 246 -6.88 10.98 3.75
C ILE A 246 -7.80 10.47 2.64
N VAL A 247 -8.96 11.10 2.49
CA VAL A 247 -9.89 10.79 1.41
C VAL A 247 -10.14 12.03 0.59
N GLY A 248 -9.96 11.92 -0.71
CA GLY A 248 -10.25 12.97 -1.68
C GLY A 248 -11.20 12.49 -2.76
N ALA A 249 -12.13 13.35 -3.18
CA ALA A 249 -12.94 13.14 -4.39
C ALA A 249 -12.32 13.90 -5.55
N LYS A 250 -12.24 13.25 -6.71
CA LYS A 250 -11.81 13.95 -7.93
C LYS A 250 -12.77 15.10 -8.23
N GLU A 251 -12.20 16.26 -8.53
CA GLU A 251 -12.98 17.44 -8.96
C GLU A 251 -13.64 17.19 -10.33
N ASP A 252 -14.79 17.81 -10.55
CA ASP A 252 -15.44 17.84 -11.86
C ASP A 252 -14.62 18.75 -12.78
N SER A 253 -13.98 18.20 -13.78
CA SER A 253 -13.19 18.92 -14.79
C SER A 253 -13.83 18.83 -16.17
#